data_a54f0076444c80852cecd16f216c31ee
#
_entry.id   a54f0076444c80852cecd16f216c31ee
#
_cell.length_a   1.000
_cell.length_b   1.000
_cell.length_c   1.000
_cell.angle_alpha   90.00
_cell.angle_beta   90.00
_cell.angle_gamma   90.00
#
_symmetry.space_group_name_H-M   'P 1'
#
loop_
_entity.id
_entity.type
_entity.pdbx_description
1 polymer ?
#
loop_
_entity_poly.entity_id
_entity_poly.type
_entity_poly.pdbx_seq_one_letter_code
_entity_poly.pdbx_strand_id
1 'polypeptide(L)'
;MLYLESFENQYAGLIGMLTSCAHLHSDPMIYVQMSGSLVGCNELLLELFRVDALLDIEPVGEWFSPQGVELSFLLSQPGSYRGKINAIGYEYTVAVKSEVIILEDAPIIALVFRDNSIIERARAAERYFEQFKKKFLTNMSHEFRTPMNAIIGFTDLLKSSPLSSWQQEYVEMTSRSALSMMRNIENLLELTQVESGSIHTNLALFNPLEVFENFSMQFNDLAVSKEIQLMFLIDPHLPKTMIGDQDKITAIMRNLIQNGIKFTEEEGRVLVEIVIVKEEGTFIEVEYAVSDTGIGIENERVKTLLRPFGAAWENQRKGKDGLGIGLSLSHKYIDMMHSHLMLASESGKGSRFSFRVTHQVNESGIFEFVEGTRACVYTQDHILSSQGALLQKYLEMFNVQTSAIHNLLNTQLHECDVLFLDTPHIAASQIQALKSTYPNLQIVPIMKLDYGEKADAVIDLVASIVTVPILPSSLHKTLAVIWNTMPKEYISRSPEVQSIPLQENIKILVAEDNLINLKLLETILLQQHFRVIAVDNGQKAVDAYLKEPFDLVLMDIDMPIMDGLMANRLIKEIDKRDGRGFVPVIALTAHALIGDRERIVAAGLDAHLAKPIDKNFLLQTIDRYLKIAQQKRQNNPV
;
A
#
# COMPACT_ATOMS: atom_id res chain seq x y z
N MET A 1 -42.40 -46.02 2.24
CA MET A 1 -43.47 -46.58 3.10
C MET A 1 -43.26 -46.04 4.51
N LEU A 2 -44.31 -45.68 5.24
CA LEU A 2 -44.18 -45.22 6.62
C LEU A 2 -44.38 -46.41 7.55
N TYR A 3 -43.43 -46.71 8.42
CA TYR A 3 -43.52 -47.72 9.45
C TYR A 3 -43.93 -47.06 10.76
N LEU A 4 -45.02 -47.55 11.38
CA LEU A 4 -45.56 -47.00 12.61
C LEU A 4 -45.49 -48.07 13.69
N GLU A 5 -44.96 -47.75 14.87
CA GLU A 5 -44.94 -48.60 16.04
C GLU A 5 -46.35 -48.66 16.63
N SER A 6 -46.85 -49.86 16.84
CA SER A 6 -48.13 -50.30 17.39
C SER A 6 -49.02 -49.22 18.07
N PHE A 7 -49.63 -48.37 17.29
CA PHE A 7 -50.89 -47.73 17.67
C PHE A 7 -52.03 -48.52 17.05
N GLU A 8 -52.14 -49.77 17.47
CA GLU A 8 -53.20 -50.66 17.00
C GLU A 8 -54.56 -50.05 17.32
N ASN A 9 -55.33 -49.83 16.27
CA ASN A 9 -56.76 -49.57 16.21
C ASN A 9 -57.33 -48.17 16.54
N GLN A 10 -56.61 -47.21 17.08
CA GLN A 10 -57.19 -45.89 17.38
C GLN A 10 -56.96 -44.79 16.29
N TYR A 11 -55.98 -45.00 15.41
CA TYR A 11 -55.55 -43.98 14.49
C TYR A 11 -55.39 -44.42 13.02
N ALA A 12 -56.09 -45.37 12.55
CA ALA A 12 -55.95 -45.93 11.19
C ALA A 12 -56.13 -44.89 10.05
N GLY A 13 -56.98 -43.88 10.23
CA GLY A 13 -57.17 -42.80 9.25
C GLY A 13 -55.98 -41.83 9.18
N LEU A 14 -55.31 -41.68 10.29
CA LEU A 14 -54.16 -40.79 10.42
C LEU A 14 -52.88 -41.39 9.84
N ILE A 15 -52.75 -42.72 9.96
CA ILE A 15 -51.63 -43.46 9.36
C ILE A 15 -51.60 -43.23 7.85
N GLY A 16 -52.78 -43.19 7.20
CA GLY A 16 -52.92 -42.91 5.77
C GLY A 16 -52.46 -41.49 5.38
N MET A 17 -52.74 -40.49 6.23
CA MET A 17 -52.28 -39.11 5.99
C MET A 17 -50.77 -38.98 6.18
N LEU A 18 -50.22 -39.52 7.25
CA LEU A 18 -48.77 -39.48 7.51
C LEU A 18 -47.98 -40.25 6.44
N THR A 19 -48.54 -41.36 5.95
CA THR A 19 -47.96 -42.16 4.86
C THR A 19 -47.95 -41.31 3.55
N SER A 20 -49.02 -40.58 3.27
CA SER A 20 -49.08 -39.69 2.10
C SER A 20 -48.09 -38.52 2.19
N CYS A 21 -47.91 -37.95 3.37
CA CYS A 21 -46.90 -36.90 3.59
C CYS A 21 -45.45 -37.44 3.49
N ALA A 22 -45.20 -38.65 3.94
CA ALA A 22 -43.86 -39.25 3.90
C ALA A 22 -43.37 -39.54 2.47
N HIS A 23 -44.26 -39.88 1.55
CA HIS A 23 -43.91 -40.09 0.13
C HIS A 23 -43.52 -38.79 -0.62
N LEU A 24 -43.85 -37.64 -0.04
CA LEU A 24 -43.49 -36.31 -0.64
C LEU A 24 -42.10 -35.83 -0.23
N HIS A 25 -41.46 -36.45 0.77
CA HIS A 25 -40.13 -36.06 1.23
C HIS A 25 -39.03 -36.95 0.64
N SER A 26 -38.03 -36.32 0.05
CA SER A 26 -36.83 -36.95 -0.49
C SER A 26 -35.71 -37.13 0.55
N ASP A 27 -35.94 -36.73 1.80
CA ASP A 27 -34.97 -36.81 2.89
C ASP A 27 -35.45 -37.83 3.96
N PRO A 28 -34.57 -38.54 4.72
CA PRO A 28 -34.92 -39.37 5.85
C PRO A 28 -35.74 -38.62 6.89
N MET A 29 -36.83 -39.22 7.36
CA MET A 29 -37.77 -38.59 8.29
C MET A 29 -38.23 -39.55 9.37
N ILE A 30 -38.37 -39.03 10.58
CA ILE A 30 -38.90 -39.75 11.72
C ILE A 30 -39.97 -38.96 12.46
N TYR A 31 -40.93 -39.63 13.01
CA TYR A 31 -41.95 -39.10 13.92
C TYR A 31 -41.68 -39.57 15.34
N VAL A 32 -41.63 -38.63 16.27
CA VAL A 32 -41.34 -38.89 17.68
C VAL A 32 -42.35 -38.21 18.59
N GLN A 33 -42.60 -38.78 19.77
CA GLN A 33 -43.34 -38.13 20.85
C GLN A 33 -42.44 -37.06 21.53
N MET A 34 -43.06 -36.20 22.34
CA MET A 34 -42.30 -35.24 23.15
C MET A 34 -41.32 -35.91 24.14
N SER A 35 -41.57 -37.17 24.48
CA SER A 35 -40.67 -38.01 25.29
C SER A 35 -39.41 -38.47 24.55
N GLY A 36 -39.33 -38.31 23.21
CA GLY A 36 -38.28 -38.88 22.37
C GLY A 36 -38.57 -40.31 21.88
N SER A 37 -39.73 -40.90 22.25
CA SER A 37 -40.10 -42.22 21.81
C SER A 37 -40.50 -42.22 20.33
N LEU A 38 -40.09 -43.24 19.58
CA LEU A 38 -40.35 -43.38 18.15
C LEU A 38 -41.83 -43.73 17.89
N VAL A 39 -42.43 -43.07 16.91
CA VAL A 39 -43.81 -43.30 16.47
C VAL A 39 -43.83 -43.87 15.06
N GLY A 40 -42.98 -43.36 14.19
CA GLY A 40 -42.91 -43.80 12.80
C GLY A 40 -41.74 -43.21 12.05
N CYS A 41 -41.42 -43.75 10.88
CA CYS A 41 -40.39 -43.20 9.98
C CYS A 41 -40.74 -43.48 8.52
N ASN A 42 -40.01 -42.83 7.60
CA ASN A 42 -40.08 -43.20 6.19
C ASN A 42 -39.03 -44.26 5.82
N GLU A 43 -39.19 -44.84 4.65
CA GLU A 43 -38.33 -45.89 4.12
C GLU A 43 -36.86 -45.45 3.99
N LEU A 44 -36.62 -44.18 3.65
CA LEU A 44 -35.26 -43.58 3.55
C LEU A 44 -34.51 -43.57 4.88
N LEU A 45 -35.20 -43.47 6.03
CA LEU A 45 -34.56 -43.60 7.33
C LEU A 45 -34.14 -45.04 7.60
N LEU A 46 -34.99 -46.01 7.26
CA LEU A 46 -34.67 -47.45 7.39
C LEU A 46 -33.48 -47.82 6.51
N GLU A 47 -33.43 -47.35 5.29
CA GLU A 47 -32.28 -47.52 4.39
C GLU A 47 -30.99 -46.89 4.98
N LEU A 48 -31.08 -45.72 5.60
CA LEU A 48 -29.92 -45.08 6.25
C LEU A 48 -29.34 -45.97 7.36
N PHE A 49 -30.20 -46.64 8.15
CA PHE A 49 -29.80 -47.57 9.22
C PHE A 49 -29.61 -48.99 8.74
N ARG A 50 -29.97 -49.32 7.48
CA ARG A 50 -29.97 -50.68 6.90
C ARG A 50 -30.76 -51.69 7.73
N VAL A 51 -31.91 -51.29 8.21
CA VAL A 51 -32.84 -52.11 8.99
C VAL A 51 -34.16 -52.25 8.25
N ASP A 52 -34.90 -53.35 8.52
CA ASP A 52 -36.15 -53.65 7.82
C ASP A 52 -37.38 -53.10 8.56
N ALA A 53 -37.23 -52.74 9.83
CA ALA A 53 -38.33 -52.26 10.64
C ALA A 53 -37.90 -51.17 11.64
N LEU A 54 -38.87 -50.34 12.05
CA LEU A 54 -38.65 -49.26 13.03
C LEU A 54 -38.25 -49.79 14.41
N LEU A 55 -38.71 -50.99 14.78
CA LEU A 55 -38.38 -51.64 16.03
C LEU A 55 -36.86 -51.93 16.19
N ASP A 56 -36.14 -51.97 15.08
CA ASP A 56 -34.71 -52.24 15.08
C ASP A 56 -33.89 -50.95 15.25
N ILE A 57 -34.54 -49.77 15.34
CA ILE A 57 -33.90 -48.48 15.57
C ILE A 57 -33.99 -48.11 17.05
N GLU A 58 -32.86 -47.84 17.66
CA GLU A 58 -32.76 -47.35 19.03
C GLU A 58 -33.43 -45.97 19.22
N PRO A 59 -33.73 -45.54 20.48
CA PRO A 59 -34.28 -44.20 20.75
C PRO A 59 -33.42 -43.07 20.13
N VAL A 60 -34.08 -42.00 19.68
CA VAL A 60 -33.42 -40.89 18.94
C VAL A 60 -32.16 -40.34 19.63
N GLY A 61 -32.16 -40.29 20.96
CA GLY A 61 -31.03 -39.80 21.74
C GLY A 61 -29.75 -40.63 21.67
N GLU A 62 -29.84 -41.91 21.23
CA GLU A 62 -28.66 -42.79 21.16
C GLU A 62 -27.89 -42.68 19.85
N TRP A 63 -28.56 -42.33 18.78
CA TRP A 63 -27.93 -42.20 17.47
C TRP A 63 -27.91 -40.77 16.90
N PHE A 64 -28.67 -39.84 17.49
CA PHE A 64 -28.71 -38.45 17.07
C PHE A 64 -28.23 -37.52 18.18
N SER A 65 -27.26 -36.69 17.87
CA SER A 65 -26.70 -35.67 18.76
C SER A 65 -26.84 -34.27 18.13
N PRO A 66 -27.75 -33.41 18.61
CA PRO A 66 -27.89 -32.06 18.14
C PRO A 66 -26.69 -31.20 18.58
N GLN A 67 -26.25 -30.25 17.73
CA GLN A 67 -25.16 -29.35 18.04
C GLN A 67 -25.69 -28.06 18.67
N GLY A 68 -25.15 -27.70 19.84
CA GLY A 68 -25.43 -26.44 20.52
C GLY A 68 -26.75 -26.35 21.28
N VAL A 69 -27.57 -27.42 21.27
CA VAL A 69 -28.82 -27.52 22.05
C VAL A 69 -29.00 -28.93 22.58
N GLU A 70 -29.76 -29.08 23.64
CA GLU A 70 -30.15 -30.40 24.12
C GLU A 70 -31.29 -31.00 23.25
N LEU A 71 -31.35 -32.33 23.12
CA LEU A 71 -32.42 -33.01 22.37
C LEU A 71 -33.80 -32.61 22.85
N SER A 72 -34.01 -32.51 24.17
CA SER A 72 -35.25 -32.07 24.81
C SER A 72 -35.69 -30.67 24.34
N PHE A 73 -34.74 -29.77 24.13
CA PHE A 73 -35.00 -28.43 23.59
C PHE A 73 -35.44 -28.50 22.11
N LEU A 74 -34.73 -29.28 21.29
CA LEU A 74 -35.07 -29.47 19.89
C LEU A 74 -36.48 -30.08 19.72
N LEU A 75 -36.86 -31.01 20.60
CA LEU A 75 -38.19 -31.62 20.59
C LEU A 75 -39.31 -30.68 21.09
N SER A 76 -38.98 -29.70 21.94
CA SER A 76 -39.95 -28.73 22.48
C SER A 76 -40.13 -27.48 21.62
N GLN A 77 -39.15 -27.14 20.78
CA GLN A 77 -39.12 -25.93 19.97
C GLN A 77 -38.99 -26.29 18.47
N PRO A 78 -40.04 -26.10 17.65
CA PRO A 78 -39.93 -26.28 16.19
C PRO A 78 -38.88 -25.39 15.60
N GLY A 79 -38.07 -25.91 14.65
CA GLY A 79 -37.01 -25.10 14.04
C GLY A 79 -36.06 -25.88 13.15
N SER A 80 -34.98 -25.22 12.74
CA SER A 80 -33.90 -25.83 11.97
C SER A 80 -32.65 -25.92 12.83
N TYR A 81 -32.09 -27.08 12.96
CA TYR A 81 -30.96 -27.42 13.82
C TYR A 81 -29.87 -28.13 13.03
N ARG A 82 -28.69 -28.23 13.61
CA ARG A 82 -27.61 -29.07 13.11
C ARG A 82 -27.35 -30.19 14.12
N GLY A 83 -26.94 -31.34 13.64
CA GLY A 83 -26.60 -32.46 14.49
C GLY A 83 -25.75 -33.49 13.79
N LYS A 84 -25.44 -34.55 14.52
CA LYS A 84 -24.72 -35.70 14.00
C LYS A 84 -25.58 -36.93 14.18
N ILE A 85 -25.61 -37.79 13.15
CA ILE A 85 -26.22 -39.09 13.18
C ILE A 85 -25.12 -40.14 13.14
N ASN A 86 -25.16 -41.09 14.07
CA ASN A 86 -24.33 -42.27 14.06
C ASN A 86 -25.17 -43.46 13.54
N ALA A 87 -24.94 -43.85 12.30
CA ALA A 87 -25.61 -44.99 11.70
C ALA A 87 -24.57 -45.97 11.17
N ILE A 88 -24.64 -47.22 11.60
CA ILE A 88 -23.79 -48.35 11.16
C ILE A 88 -22.28 -48.02 11.28
N GLY A 89 -21.88 -47.37 12.38
CA GLY A 89 -20.47 -46.99 12.61
C GLY A 89 -19.97 -45.81 11.77
N TYR A 90 -20.83 -45.11 11.04
CA TYR A 90 -20.52 -43.90 10.31
C TYR A 90 -21.20 -42.70 10.97
N GLU A 91 -20.45 -41.61 11.08
CA GLU A 91 -20.96 -40.32 11.56
C GLU A 91 -21.35 -39.43 10.37
N TYR A 92 -22.60 -39.01 10.31
CA TYR A 92 -23.15 -38.09 9.31
C TYR A 92 -23.42 -36.74 9.95
N THR A 93 -22.97 -35.66 9.33
CA THR A 93 -23.36 -34.28 9.71
C THR A 93 -24.66 -33.92 9.00
N VAL A 94 -25.72 -33.69 9.77
CA VAL A 94 -27.06 -33.45 9.22
C VAL A 94 -27.62 -32.09 9.61
N ALA A 95 -28.40 -31.51 8.72
CA ALA A 95 -29.35 -30.44 9.07
C ALA A 95 -30.66 -31.12 9.44
N VAL A 96 -31.24 -30.76 10.57
CA VAL A 96 -32.50 -31.31 11.06
C VAL A 96 -33.54 -30.21 11.09
N LYS A 97 -34.68 -30.45 10.46
CA LYS A 97 -35.87 -29.62 10.60
C LYS A 97 -36.86 -30.33 11.49
N SER A 98 -37.26 -29.69 12.59
CA SER A 98 -38.31 -30.21 13.49
C SER A 98 -39.61 -29.44 13.28
N GLU A 99 -40.71 -30.14 13.12
CA GLU A 99 -42.05 -29.58 13.00
C GLU A 99 -42.99 -30.31 13.95
N VAL A 100 -43.85 -29.58 14.66
CA VAL A 100 -44.88 -30.17 15.53
C VAL A 100 -46.13 -30.39 14.70
N ILE A 101 -46.62 -31.65 14.73
CA ILE A 101 -47.88 -32.06 14.12
C ILE A 101 -48.81 -32.42 15.26
N ILE A 102 -49.97 -31.77 15.35
CA ILE A 102 -50.99 -32.07 16.37
C ILE A 102 -51.96 -33.11 15.79
N LEU A 103 -52.02 -34.26 16.42
CA LEU A 103 -52.87 -35.37 16.02
C LEU A 103 -53.82 -35.71 17.18
N GLU A 104 -55.14 -35.48 17.00
CA GLU A 104 -56.19 -35.84 17.99
C GLU A 104 -55.79 -35.48 19.45
N ASP A 105 -55.35 -34.23 19.69
CA ASP A 105 -54.87 -33.71 20.98
C ASP A 105 -53.51 -34.24 21.48
N ALA A 106 -52.80 -35.04 20.71
CA ALA A 106 -51.42 -35.46 21.03
C ALA A 106 -50.40 -34.81 20.09
N PRO A 107 -49.44 -34.01 20.60
CA PRO A 107 -48.39 -33.45 19.78
C PRO A 107 -47.36 -34.52 19.40
N ILE A 108 -47.10 -34.64 18.09
CA ILE A 108 -46.03 -35.47 17.50
C ILE A 108 -45.05 -34.55 16.80
N ILE A 109 -43.77 -34.87 16.88
CA ILE A 109 -42.71 -34.09 16.26
C ILE A 109 -42.20 -34.84 15.04
N ALA A 110 -42.24 -34.18 13.90
CA ALA A 110 -41.56 -34.69 12.69
C ALA A 110 -40.14 -34.14 12.65
N LEU A 111 -39.16 -35.03 12.55
CA LEU A 111 -37.74 -34.68 12.34
C LEU A 111 -37.32 -35.10 10.92
N VAL A 112 -36.93 -34.16 10.10
CA VAL A 112 -36.41 -34.38 8.74
C VAL A 112 -34.91 -34.18 8.76
N PHE A 113 -34.16 -35.18 8.34
CA PHE A 113 -32.70 -35.17 8.34
C PHE A 113 -32.16 -35.01 6.91
N ARG A 114 -31.42 -33.95 6.67
CA ARG A 114 -30.72 -33.74 5.41
C ARG A 114 -29.23 -33.98 5.60
N ASP A 115 -28.64 -34.91 4.87
CA ASP A 115 -27.20 -35.15 4.90
C ASP A 115 -26.46 -33.99 4.27
N ASN A 116 -25.71 -33.29 5.09
CA ASN A 116 -24.84 -32.20 4.69
C ASN A 116 -23.35 -32.59 4.70
N SER A 117 -23.02 -33.85 4.93
CA SER A 117 -21.64 -34.32 5.09
C SER A 117 -20.79 -34.01 3.88
N ILE A 118 -21.31 -34.12 2.66
CA ILE A 118 -20.60 -33.79 1.42
C ILE A 118 -20.33 -32.30 1.35
N ILE A 119 -21.32 -31.46 1.68
CA ILE A 119 -21.21 -30.00 1.67
C ILE A 119 -20.19 -29.52 2.71
N GLU A 120 -20.24 -30.07 3.91
CA GLU A 120 -19.32 -29.75 5.00
C GLU A 120 -17.88 -30.22 4.70
N ARG A 121 -17.71 -31.40 4.09
CA ARG A 121 -16.40 -31.86 3.60
C ARG A 121 -15.84 -30.96 2.49
N ALA A 122 -16.68 -30.57 1.53
CA ALA A 122 -16.28 -29.63 0.48
C ALA A 122 -15.86 -28.26 1.06
N ARG A 123 -16.64 -27.72 1.98
CA ARG A 123 -16.30 -26.48 2.69
C ARG A 123 -15.05 -26.59 3.55
N ALA A 124 -14.83 -27.73 4.19
CA ALA A 124 -13.61 -27.98 4.97
C ALA A 124 -12.39 -28.08 4.07
N ALA A 125 -12.51 -28.78 2.93
CA ALA A 125 -11.44 -28.87 1.92
C ALA A 125 -11.10 -27.50 1.31
N GLU A 126 -12.12 -26.70 1.01
CA GLU A 126 -11.95 -25.33 0.51
C GLU A 126 -11.22 -24.45 1.54
N ARG A 127 -11.66 -24.45 2.80
CA ARG A 127 -10.99 -23.73 3.89
C ARG A 127 -9.53 -24.18 4.09
N TYR A 128 -9.29 -25.50 4.05
CA TYR A 128 -7.94 -26.05 4.15
C TYR A 128 -7.07 -25.61 2.98
N PHE A 129 -7.61 -25.64 1.76
CA PHE A 129 -6.89 -25.19 0.56
C PHE A 129 -6.55 -23.71 0.62
N GLU A 130 -7.47 -22.84 1.06
CA GLU A 130 -7.21 -21.41 1.24
C GLU A 130 -6.14 -21.13 2.32
N GLN A 131 -6.20 -21.85 3.45
CA GLN A 131 -5.17 -21.75 4.48
C GLN A 131 -3.80 -22.23 3.99
N PHE A 132 -3.78 -23.35 3.26
CA PHE A 132 -2.56 -23.87 2.65
C PHE A 132 -1.98 -22.90 1.64
N LYS A 133 -2.79 -22.38 0.72
CA LYS A 133 -2.40 -21.36 -0.28
C LYS A 133 -1.75 -20.16 0.42
N LYS A 134 -2.40 -19.63 1.46
CA LYS A 134 -1.88 -18.50 2.24
C LYS A 134 -0.52 -18.80 2.88
N LYS A 135 -0.42 -19.90 3.62
CA LYS A 135 0.81 -20.30 4.32
C LYS A 135 1.95 -20.61 3.34
N PHE A 136 1.63 -21.28 2.23
CA PHE A 136 2.58 -21.63 1.19
C PHE A 136 3.18 -20.35 0.57
N LEU A 137 2.35 -19.39 0.16
CA LEU A 137 2.82 -18.16 -0.48
C LEU A 137 3.62 -17.28 0.50
N THR A 138 3.21 -17.20 1.77
CA THR A 138 3.98 -16.48 2.79
C THR A 138 5.37 -17.09 2.99
N ASN A 139 5.46 -18.41 3.13
CA ASN A 139 6.74 -19.08 3.28
C ASN A 139 7.62 -18.92 2.03
N MET A 140 7.03 -19.08 0.83
CA MET A 140 7.77 -18.91 -0.44
C MET A 140 8.31 -17.48 -0.60
N SER A 141 7.59 -16.46 -0.12
CA SER A 141 8.11 -15.10 -0.14
C SER A 141 9.37 -14.95 0.71
N HIS A 142 9.37 -15.48 1.91
CA HIS A 142 10.57 -15.46 2.75
C HIS A 142 11.74 -16.19 2.09
N GLU A 143 11.48 -17.38 1.53
CA GLU A 143 12.47 -18.19 0.83
C GLU A 143 13.04 -17.50 -0.42
N PHE A 144 12.24 -16.68 -1.14
CA PHE A 144 12.72 -15.92 -2.27
C PHE A 144 13.37 -14.59 -1.88
N ARG A 145 12.90 -13.93 -0.82
CA ARG A 145 13.44 -12.64 -0.37
C ARG A 145 14.91 -12.75 0.04
N THR A 146 15.29 -13.82 0.75
CA THR A 146 16.66 -14.03 1.23
C THR A 146 17.67 -14.07 0.09
N PRO A 147 17.56 -14.95 -0.95
CA PRO A 147 18.52 -14.94 -2.05
C PRO A 147 18.47 -13.67 -2.89
N MET A 148 17.29 -13.04 -3.04
CA MET A 148 17.19 -11.80 -3.80
C MET A 148 17.88 -10.64 -3.11
N ASN A 149 17.72 -10.50 -1.80
CA ASN A 149 18.47 -9.52 -1.00
C ASN A 149 19.99 -9.72 -1.12
N ALA A 150 20.43 -10.97 -1.14
CA ALA A 150 21.84 -11.29 -1.37
C ALA A 150 22.32 -10.80 -2.74
N ILE A 151 21.55 -11.07 -3.82
CA ILE A 151 21.90 -10.65 -5.18
C ILE A 151 21.92 -9.12 -5.25
N ILE A 152 20.91 -8.42 -4.70
CA ILE A 152 20.85 -6.95 -4.67
C ILE A 152 22.05 -6.40 -3.90
N GLY A 153 22.32 -6.92 -2.71
CA GLY A 153 23.45 -6.47 -1.88
C GLY A 153 24.80 -6.66 -2.58
N PHE A 154 25.04 -7.80 -3.22
CA PHE A 154 26.29 -8.00 -3.95
C PHE A 154 26.39 -7.14 -5.20
N THR A 155 25.30 -6.90 -5.91
CA THR A 155 25.32 -5.98 -7.07
C THR A 155 25.59 -4.54 -6.64
N ASP A 156 25.11 -4.09 -5.50
CA ASP A 156 25.39 -2.75 -4.96
C ASP A 156 26.84 -2.62 -4.48
N LEU A 157 27.40 -3.67 -3.88
CA LEU A 157 28.83 -3.71 -3.54
C LEU A 157 29.70 -3.66 -4.80
N LEU A 158 29.32 -4.37 -5.86
CA LEU A 158 30.03 -4.33 -7.14
C LEU A 158 29.96 -2.94 -7.78
N LYS A 159 28.82 -2.23 -7.73
CA LYS A 159 28.70 -0.85 -8.22
C LYS A 159 29.65 0.12 -7.52
N SER A 160 30.02 -0.14 -6.27
CA SER A 160 30.95 0.69 -5.51
C SER A 160 32.43 0.36 -5.78
N SER A 161 32.72 -0.65 -6.61
CA SER A 161 34.09 -1.02 -7.01
C SER A 161 34.44 -0.48 -8.40
N PRO A 162 35.72 -0.31 -8.76
CA PRO A 162 36.10 0.10 -10.09
C PRO A 162 35.72 -1.00 -11.11
N LEU A 163 34.68 -0.72 -11.90
CA LEU A 163 34.16 -1.61 -12.94
C LEU A 163 34.45 -1.00 -14.32
N SER A 164 34.67 -1.86 -15.32
CA SER A 164 34.62 -1.43 -16.72
C SER A 164 33.18 -1.11 -17.13
N SER A 165 32.99 -0.30 -18.16
CA SER A 165 31.66 0.13 -18.61
C SER A 165 30.70 -1.03 -18.88
N TRP A 166 31.18 -2.11 -19.49
CA TRP A 166 30.37 -3.30 -19.75
C TRP A 166 30.03 -4.11 -18.47
N GLN A 167 30.94 -4.14 -17.49
CA GLN A 167 30.67 -4.78 -16.18
C GLN A 167 29.61 -3.99 -15.41
N GLN A 168 29.70 -2.68 -15.45
CA GLN A 168 28.71 -1.80 -14.83
C GLN A 168 27.32 -2.03 -15.42
N GLU A 169 27.21 -2.14 -16.75
CA GLU A 169 25.95 -2.44 -17.43
C GLU A 169 25.35 -3.78 -16.98
N TYR A 170 26.17 -4.85 -16.89
CA TYR A 170 25.70 -6.16 -16.41
C TYR A 170 25.28 -6.15 -14.94
N VAL A 171 26.00 -5.44 -14.09
CA VAL A 171 25.65 -5.29 -12.66
C VAL A 171 24.33 -4.52 -12.52
N GLU A 172 24.13 -3.47 -13.30
CA GLU A 172 22.87 -2.71 -13.29
C GLU A 172 21.70 -3.55 -13.82
N MET A 173 21.91 -4.33 -14.88
CA MET A 173 20.89 -5.24 -15.43
C MET A 173 20.50 -6.32 -14.42
N THR A 174 21.47 -6.89 -13.73
CA THR A 174 21.26 -7.90 -12.67
C THR A 174 20.49 -7.32 -11.51
N SER A 175 20.90 -6.15 -11.03
CA SER A 175 20.25 -5.44 -9.92
C SER A 175 18.78 -5.10 -10.26
N ARG A 176 18.53 -4.56 -11.46
CA ARG A 176 17.17 -4.26 -11.96
C ARG A 176 16.29 -5.51 -12.04
N SER A 177 16.84 -6.62 -12.51
CA SER A 177 16.12 -7.90 -12.60
C SER A 177 15.75 -8.46 -11.22
N ALA A 178 16.68 -8.40 -10.26
CA ALA A 178 16.45 -8.84 -8.88
C ALA A 178 15.39 -8.00 -8.17
N LEU A 179 15.43 -6.67 -8.31
CA LEU A 179 14.43 -5.75 -7.77
C LEU A 179 13.05 -5.95 -8.41
N SER A 180 13.01 -6.25 -9.71
CA SER A 180 11.75 -6.56 -10.41
C SER A 180 11.13 -7.86 -9.90
N MET A 181 11.94 -8.89 -9.69
CA MET A 181 11.48 -10.18 -9.15
C MET A 181 10.96 -10.03 -7.71
N MET A 182 11.66 -9.27 -6.85
CA MET A 182 11.22 -8.99 -5.49
C MET A 182 9.83 -8.32 -5.47
N ARG A 183 9.64 -7.26 -6.26
CA ARG A 183 8.34 -6.58 -6.37
C ARG A 183 7.22 -7.51 -6.87
N ASN A 184 7.54 -8.39 -7.81
CA ASN A 184 6.56 -9.36 -8.31
C ASN A 184 6.11 -10.33 -7.23
N ILE A 185 7.02 -10.79 -6.36
CA ILE A 185 6.73 -11.67 -5.22
C ILE A 185 5.87 -10.91 -4.18
N GLU A 186 6.24 -9.68 -3.85
CA GLU A 186 5.48 -8.83 -2.92
C GLU A 186 4.05 -8.59 -3.42
N ASN A 187 3.88 -8.19 -4.67
CA ASN A 187 2.56 -7.99 -5.29
C ASN A 187 1.69 -9.27 -5.25
N LEU A 188 2.30 -10.46 -5.45
CA LEU A 188 1.59 -11.73 -5.39
C LEU A 188 1.10 -12.04 -3.97
N LEU A 189 1.94 -11.77 -2.97
CA LEU A 189 1.56 -11.92 -1.57
C LEU A 189 0.45 -10.97 -1.17
N GLU A 190 0.58 -9.69 -1.50
CA GLU A 190 -0.44 -8.69 -1.22
C GLU A 190 -1.77 -9.06 -1.87
N LEU A 191 -1.75 -9.54 -3.12
CA LEU A 191 -2.97 -10.00 -3.80
C LEU A 191 -3.64 -11.15 -3.03
N THR A 192 -2.87 -12.14 -2.57
CA THR A 192 -3.42 -13.26 -1.78
C THR A 192 -3.95 -12.84 -0.42
N GLN A 193 -3.31 -11.87 0.22
CA GLN A 193 -3.78 -11.31 1.49
C GLN A 193 -5.08 -10.50 1.32
N VAL A 194 -5.22 -9.76 0.23
CA VAL A 194 -6.45 -9.05 -0.11
C VAL A 194 -7.57 -10.04 -0.42
N GLU A 195 -7.33 -11.07 -1.25
CA GLU A 195 -8.31 -12.10 -1.57
C GLU A 195 -8.80 -12.88 -0.34
N SER A 196 -7.92 -13.13 0.62
CA SER A 196 -8.28 -13.81 1.88
C SER A 196 -8.95 -12.90 2.92
N GLY A 197 -9.16 -11.60 2.61
CA GLY A 197 -9.71 -10.62 3.54
C GLY A 197 -8.82 -10.34 4.76
N SER A 198 -7.52 -10.64 4.66
CA SER A 198 -6.56 -10.46 5.77
C SER A 198 -6.01 -9.03 5.85
N ILE A 199 -6.14 -8.25 4.78
CA ILE A 199 -5.78 -6.83 4.75
C ILE A 199 -7.02 -5.98 5.00
N HIS A 200 -6.90 -5.02 5.91
CA HIS A 200 -7.93 -4.02 6.21
C HIS A 200 -7.45 -2.63 5.77
N THR A 201 -8.39 -1.70 5.63
CA THR A 201 -8.05 -0.28 5.44
C THR A 201 -7.45 0.28 6.73
N ASN A 202 -6.35 1.02 6.59
CA ASN A 202 -5.68 1.71 7.69
C ASN A 202 -5.84 3.22 7.53
N LEU A 203 -6.80 3.78 8.25
CA LEU A 203 -7.03 5.22 8.24
C LEU A 203 -6.08 5.91 9.22
N ALA A 204 -5.17 6.72 8.70
CA ALA A 204 -4.19 7.49 9.46
C ALA A 204 -4.19 8.95 9.02
N LEU A 205 -3.71 9.83 9.89
CA LEU A 205 -3.44 11.22 9.56
C LEU A 205 -2.20 11.30 8.66
N PHE A 206 -2.30 12.02 7.56
CA PHE A 206 -1.15 12.30 6.70
C PHE A 206 -1.24 13.69 6.07
N ASN A 207 -0.08 14.21 5.63
CA ASN A 207 0.04 15.44 4.86
C ASN A 207 0.05 15.09 3.36
N PRO A 208 -1.02 15.36 2.61
CA PRO A 208 -1.10 14.96 1.20
C PRO A 208 -0.05 15.67 0.34
N LEU A 209 0.21 16.95 0.60
CA LEU A 209 1.17 17.71 -0.18
C LEU A 209 2.59 17.12 -0.05
N GLU A 210 3.04 16.87 1.18
CA GLU A 210 4.36 16.29 1.45
C GLU A 210 4.50 14.90 0.80
N VAL A 211 3.47 14.06 0.92
CA VAL A 211 3.47 12.70 0.34
C VAL A 211 3.63 12.75 -1.17
N PHE A 212 2.84 13.57 -1.87
CA PHE A 212 2.82 13.56 -3.33
C PHE A 212 3.93 14.40 -3.97
N GLU A 213 4.43 15.44 -3.29
CA GLU A 213 5.64 16.14 -3.72
C GLU A 213 6.88 15.24 -3.62
N ASN A 214 7.03 14.47 -2.52
CA ASN A 214 8.10 13.48 -2.40
C ASN A 214 7.98 12.37 -3.45
N PHE A 215 6.74 12.03 -3.82
CA PHE A 215 6.47 11.04 -4.87
C PHE A 215 7.00 11.49 -6.23
N SER A 216 6.88 12.80 -6.54
CA SER A 216 7.37 13.36 -7.80
C SER A 216 8.87 13.14 -7.99
N MET A 217 9.66 13.28 -6.92
CA MET A 217 11.11 13.10 -6.97
C MET A 217 11.51 11.65 -7.27
N GLN A 218 10.75 10.66 -6.74
CA GLN A 218 11.05 9.23 -6.92
C GLN A 218 10.96 8.76 -8.37
N PHE A 219 10.12 9.39 -9.20
CA PHE A 219 9.91 8.99 -10.59
C PHE A 219 10.63 9.86 -11.61
N ASN A 220 11.23 10.98 -11.18
CA ASN A 220 11.90 11.91 -12.08
C ASN A 220 13.02 11.22 -12.86
N ASP A 221 13.93 10.52 -12.19
CA ASP A 221 15.07 9.85 -12.83
C ASP A 221 14.64 8.80 -13.85
N LEU A 222 13.57 8.05 -13.52
CA LEU A 222 13.00 7.06 -14.43
C LEU A 222 12.38 7.71 -15.67
N ALA A 223 11.70 8.84 -15.52
CA ALA A 223 11.11 9.58 -16.62
C ALA A 223 12.19 10.23 -17.50
N VAL A 224 13.20 10.84 -16.87
CA VAL A 224 14.34 11.45 -17.57
C VAL A 224 15.12 10.41 -18.38
N SER A 225 15.39 9.22 -17.81
CA SER A 225 16.10 8.13 -18.52
C SER A 225 15.37 7.62 -19.75
N LYS A 226 14.07 7.87 -19.86
CA LYS A 226 13.20 7.53 -21.01
C LYS A 226 12.79 8.74 -21.85
N GLU A 227 13.35 9.92 -21.59
CA GLU A 227 12.98 11.18 -22.26
C GLU A 227 11.47 11.50 -22.18
N ILE A 228 10.79 11.06 -21.12
CA ILE A 228 9.37 11.32 -20.87
C ILE A 228 9.18 12.59 -20.05
N GLN A 229 8.22 13.42 -20.45
CA GLN A 229 7.80 14.56 -19.67
C GLN A 229 6.84 14.13 -18.56
N LEU A 230 7.37 13.99 -17.34
CA LEU A 230 6.57 13.71 -16.15
C LEU A 230 6.11 15.00 -15.49
N MET A 231 4.80 15.14 -15.30
CA MET A 231 4.17 16.34 -14.76
C MET A 231 3.26 15.98 -13.59
N PHE A 232 3.21 16.85 -12.59
CA PHE A 232 2.36 16.71 -11.42
C PHE A 232 1.46 17.92 -11.30
N LEU A 233 0.16 17.70 -11.18
CA LEU A 233 -0.82 18.70 -10.79
C LEU A 233 -1.40 18.31 -9.44
N ILE A 234 -0.86 18.91 -8.38
CA ILE A 234 -1.30 18.70 -7.01
C ILE A 234 -2.05 19.96 -6.57
N ASP A 235 -3.30 19.83 -6.20
CA ASP A 235 -4.13 20.98 -5.81
C ASP A 235 -3.53 21.70 -4.58
N PRO A 236 -3.18 23.00 -4.69
CA PRO A 236 -2.62 23.74 -3.56
C PRO A 236 -3.63 23.99 -2.44
N HIS A 237 -4.95 23.76 -2.68
CA HIS A 237 -5.99 23.87 -1.67
C HIS A 237 -6.15 22.60 -0.83
N LEU A 238 -5.38 21.54 -1.12
CA LEU A 238 -5.37 20.35 -0.27
C LEU A 238 -5.09 20.72 1.19
N PRO A 239 -5.78 20.07 2.15
CA PRO A 239 -5.60 20.37 3.56
C PRO A 239 -4.18 20.01 4.02
N LYS A 240 -3.70 20.67 5.07
CA LYS A 240 -2.40 20.38 5.67
C LYS A 240 -2.32 18.95 6.18
N THR A 241 -3.43 18.47 6.80
CA THR A 241 -3.56 17.09 7.23
C THR A 241 -4.97 16.56 6.98
N MET A 242 -5.07 15.33 6.50
CA MET A 242 -6.31 14.61 6.28
C MET A 242 -6.21 13.16 6.72
N ILE A 243 -7.36 12.51 6.96
CA ILE A 243 -7.45 11.11 7.36
C ILE A 243 -7.70 10.26 6.12
N GLY A 244 -6.88 9.23 5.92
CA GLY A 244 -7.01 8.29 4.82
C GLY A 244 -6.02 7.14 4.89
N ASP A 245 -6.14 6.19 3.98
CA ASP A 245 -5.18 5.08 3.83
C ASP A 245 -4.04 5.49 2.88
N GLN A 246 -3.07 6.22 3.44
CA GLN A 246 -1.92 6.73 2.70
C GLN A 246 -1.18 5.61 1.95
N ASP A 247 -0.98 4.46 2.60
CA ASP A 247 -0.16 3.37 2.05
C ASP A 247 -0.82 2.77 0.79
N LYS A 248 -2.14 2.53 0.82
CA LYS A 248 -2.85 2.01 -0.34
C LYS A 248 -2.95 3.03 -1.47
N ILE A 249 -3.25 4.30 -1.15
CA ILE A 249 -3.30 5.37 -2.15
C ILE A 249 -1.93 5.51 -2.85
N THR A 250 -0.84 5.54 -2.09
CA THR A 250 0.51 5.64 -2.67
C THR A 250 0.89 4.38 -3.46
N ALA A 251 0.50 3.18 -3.02
CA ALA A 251 0.73 1.95 -3.77
C ALA A 251 -0.02 1.95 -5.12
N ILE A 252 -1.29 2.39 -5.14
CA ILE A 252 -2.07 2.55 -6.38
C ILE A 252 -1.39 3.55 -7.30
N MET A 253 -1.10 4.76 -6.81
CA MET A 253 -0.50 5.83 -7.62
C MET A 253 0.86 5.42 -8.18
N ARG A 254 1.71 4.77 -7.36
CA ARG A 254 3.00 4.20 -7.81
C ARG A 254 2.82 3.25 -8.99
N ASN A 255 1.88 2.32 -8.90
CA ASN A 255 1.62 1.37 -9.97
C ASN A 255 1.10 2.07 -11.25
N LEU A 256 0.19 3.04 -11.11
CA LEU A 256 -0.35 3.77 -12.26
C LEU A 256 0.73 4.63 -12.94
N ILE A 257 1.57 5.35 -12.16
CA ILE A 257 2.68 6.17 -12.69
C ILE A 257 3.71 5.28 -13.40
N GLN A 258 4.11 4.15 -12.78
CA GLN A 258 5.03 3.21 -13.40
C GLN A 258 4.49 2.66 -14.72
N ASN A 259 3.20 2.35 -14.77
CA ASN A 259 2.55 1.89 -16.01
C ASN A 259 2.53 3.02 -17.05
N GLY A 260 2.18 4.25 -16.68
CA GLY A 260 2.22 5.41 -17.55
C GLY A 260 3.61 5.59 -18.19
N ILE A 261 4.68 5.63 -17.38
CA ILE A 261 6.05 5.75 -17.87
C ILE A 261 6.46 4.53 -18.71
N LYS A 262 6.03 3.32 -18.33
CA LYS A 262 6.37 2.07 -19.04
C LYS A 262 5.78 2.00 -20.45
N PHE A 263 4.54 2.42 -20.62
CA PHE A 263 3.79 2.28 -21.88
C PHE A 263 3.78 3.54 -22.74
N THR A 264 4.37 4.63 -22.27
CA THR A 264 4.61 5.84 -23.06
C THR A 264 5.93 5.71 -23.80
N GLU A 265 5.98 6.17 -25.05
CA GLU A 265 7.18 6.23 -25.87
C GLU A 265 8.04 7.46 -25.54
N GLU A 266 9.27 7.50 -26.04
CA GLU A 266 10.18 8.66 -25.91
C GLU A 266 9.49 9.93 -26.39
N GLU A 267 9.83 11.09 -25.77
CA GLU A 267 9.19 12.40 -25.98
C GLU A 267 7.70 12.47 -25.59
N GLY A 268 7.13 11.37 -25.06
CA GLY A 268 5.75 11.35 -24.59
C GLY A 268 5.56 12.04 -23.24
N ARG A 269 4.32 12.05 -22.76
CA ARG A 269 3.92 12.77 -21.52
C ARG A 269 3.17 11.86 -20.56
N VAL A 270 3.45 12.04 -19.27
CA VAL A 270 2.68 11.46 -18.17
C VAL A 270 2.29 12.57 -17.21
N LEU A 271 0.99 12.76 -17.01
CA LEU A 271 0.43 13.73 -16.07
C LEU A 271 -0.22 13.02 -14.90
N VAL A 272 0.24 13.36 -13.70
CA VAL A 272 -0.31 12.91 -12.41
C VAL A 272 -1.15 14.05 -11.84
N GLU A 273 -2.42 13.78 -11.54
CA GLU A 273 -3.35 14.78 -11.01
C GLU A 273 -3.87 14.34 -9.65
N ILE A 274 -3.82 15.22 -8.66
CA ILE A 274 -4.40 15.04 -7.33
C ILE A 274 -5.16 16.31 -7.03
N VAL A 275 -6.48 16.28 -7.25
CA VAL A 275 -7.32 17.48 -7.23
C VAL A 275 -8.57 17.28 -6.38
N ILE A 276 -8.99 18.33 -5.70
CA ILE A 276 -10.27 18.35 -4.96
C ILE A 276 -11.40 18.46 -5.99
N VAL A 277 -12.33 17.53 -5.96
CA VAL A 277 -13.52 17.52 -6.84
C VAL A 277 -14.75 18.03 -6.13
N LYS A 278 -14.80 17.84 -4.80
CA LYS A 278 -15.94 18.23 -3.99
C LYS A 278 -15.52 18.50 -2.55
N GLU A 279 -16.16 19.50 -1.94
CA GLU A 279 -16.01 19.82 -0.53
C GLU A 279 -17.38 19.82 0.16
N GLU A 280 -17.52 19.08 1.27
CA GLU A 280 -18.74 19.00 2.06
C GLU A 280 -18.42 19.06 3.56
N GLY A 281 -18.45 20.24 4.13
CA GLY A 281 -18.18 20.46 5.55
C GLY A 281 -16.73 20.08 5.92
N THR A 282 -16.57 19.02 6.71
CA THR A 282 -15.25 18.50 7.11
C THR A 282 -14.74 17.39 6.19
N PHE A 283 -15.43 17.10 5.10
CA PHE A 283 -15.04 16.07 4.15
C PHE A 283 -14.71 16.69 2.79
N ILE A 284 -13.70 16.15 2.15
CA ILE A 284 -13.31 16.45 0.77
C ILE A 284 -13.28 15.16 -0.05
N GLU A 285 -13.73 15.24 -1.30
CA GLU A 285 -13.54 14.19 -2.28
C GLU A 285 -12.35 14.57 -3.18
N VAL A 286 -11.31 13.75 -3.17
CA VAL A 286 -10.09 13.96 -3.95
C VAL A 286 -10.06 12.97 -5.10
N GLU A 287 -9.86 13.46 -6.33
CA GLU A 287 -9.58 12.64 -7.50
C GLU A 287 -8.06 12.45 -7.64
N TYR A 288 -7.66 11.19 -7.76
CA TYR A 288 -6.31 10.74 -8.06
C TYR A 288 -6.30 10.20 -9.49
N ALA A 289 -5.52 10.80 -10.37
CA ALA A 289 -5.50 10.39 -11.77
C ALA A 289 -4.09 10.35 -12.34
N VAL A 290 -3.87 9.44 -13.30
CA VAL A 290 -2.66 9.36 -14.11
C VAL A 290 -3.08 9.27 -15.56
N SER A 291 -2.63 10.23 -16.37
CA SER A 291 -2.87 10.29 -17.80
C SER A 291 -1.56 10.12 -18.55
N ASP A 292 -1.53 9.27 -19.55
CA ASP A 292 -0.37 9.03 -20.41
C ASP A 292 -0.71 9.27 -21.90
N THR A 293 0.29 9.58 -22.70
CA THR A 293 0.19 9.66 -24.18
C THR A 293 0.76 8.43 -24.87
N GLY A 294 0.68 7.28 -24.20
CA GLY A 294 1.24 6.02 -24.66
C GLY A 294 0.37 5.30 -25.71
N ILE A 295 0.60 4.01 -25.84
CA ILE A 295 -0.03 3.15 -26.84
C ILE A 295 -1.56 3.05 -26.70
N GLY A 296 -2.15 3.46 -25.56
CA GLY A 296 -3.56 3.29 -25.26
C GLY A 296 -4.00 1.84 -25.12
N ILE A 297 -5.29 1.64 -24.90
CA ILE A 297 -5.90 0.34 -24.60
C ILE A 297 -7.16 0.15 -25.45
N GLU A 298 -7.26 -0.97 -26.13
CA GLU A 298 -8.46 -1.37 -26.86
C GLU A 298 -9.61 -1.72 -25.92
N ASN A 299 -10.84 -1.31 -26.25
CA ASN A 299 -12.03 -1.50 -25.39
C ASN A 299 -12.28 -2.95 -25.00
N GLU A 300 -11.99 -3.91 -25.89
CA GLU A 300 -12.16 -5.34 -25.63
C GLU A 300 -11.23 -5.86 -24.52
N ARG A 301 -10.10 -5.21 -24.32
CA ARG A 301 -9.05 -5.60 -23.35
C ARG A 301 -9.26 -5.07 -21.95
N VAL A 302 -10.06 -4.02 -21.77
CA VAL A 302 -10.26 -3.37 -20.48
C VAL A 302 -10.68 -4.36 -19.40
N LYS A 303 -11.64 -5.23 -19.71
CA LYS A 303 -12.13 -6.27 -18.75
C LYS A 303 -11.09 -7.31 -18.37
N THR A 304 -10.14 -7.58 -19.27
CA THR A 304 -9.10 -8.60 -19.08
C THR A 304 -7.93 -8.05 -18.26
N LEU A 305 -7.62 -6.75 -18.43
CA LEU A 305 -6.53 -6.07 -17.74
C LEU A 305 -6.73 -5.98 -16.21
N LEU A 306 -7.97 -5.94 -15.75
CA LEU A 306 -8.32 -5.88 -14.33
C LEU A 306 -8.25 -7.25 -13.64
N ARG A 307 -8.11 -8.34 -14.40
CA ARG A 307 -7.92 -9.68 -13.82
C ARG A 307 -6.45 -9.94 -13.49
N PRO A 308 -6.15 -10.64 -12.39
CA PRO A 308 -4.78 -11.07 -12.11
C PRO A 308 -4.19 -11.83 -13.32
N PHE A 309 -2.95 -11.53 -13.66
CA PHE A 309 -2.24 -12.12 -14.81
C PHE A 309 -2.85 -11.83 -16.20
N GLY A 310 -3.90 -11.02 -16.30
CA GLY A 310 -4.60 -10.75 -17.55
C GLY A 310 -3.74 -10.13 -18.66
N ALA A 311 -2.73 -9.34 -18.28
CA ALA A 311 -1.77 -8.72 -19.21
C ALA A 311 -0.46 -9.51 -19.39
N ALA A 312 -0.21 -10.56 -18.59
CA ALA A 312 1.09 -11.23 -18.54
C ALA A 312 1.49 -11.91 -19.86
N TRP A 313 0.56 -12.58 -20.54
CA TRP A 313 0.81 -13.33 -21.77
C TRP A 313 1.24 -12.44 -22.95
N GLU A 314 0.74 -11.21 -23.02
CA GLU A 314 1.05 -10.29 -24.12
C GLU A 314 2.30 -9.45 -23.84
N ASN A 315 2.54 -9.11 -22.59
CA ASN A 315 3.75 -8.41 -22.17
C ASN A 315 5.01 -9.25 -22.46
N GLN A 316 4.95 -10.57 -22.23
CA GLN A 316 6.02 -11.50 -22.57
C GLN A 316 6.30 -11.55 -24.09
N ARG A 317 5.27 -11.49 -24.93
CA ARG A 317 5.45 -11.47 -26.41
C ARG A 317 6.09 -10.18 -26.92
N LYS A 318 5.94 -9.05 -26.16
CA LYS A 318 6.49 -7.73 -26.53
C LYS A 318 7.77 -7.37 -25.77
N GLY A 319 8.37 -8.30 -25.01
CA GLY A 319 9.59 -8.05 -24.22
C GLY A 319 9.42 -7.01 -23.11
N LYS A 320 8.17 -6.74 -22.66
CA LYS A 320 7.90 -5.80 -21.59
C LYS A 320 7.66 -6.54 -20.27
N ASP A 321 8.53 -6.34 -19.28
CA ASP A 321 8.48 -6.98 -17.96
C ASP A 321 7.18 -6.74 -17.20
N GLY A 322 6.70 -7.73 -16.45
CA GLY A 322 5.66 -7.64 -15.44
C GLY A 322 4.64 -8.77 -15.48
N LEU A 323 4.27 -9.27 -14.29
CA LEU A 323 3.31 -10.37 -14.11
C LEU A 323 1.84 -9.98 -14.37
N GLY A 324 1.53 -8.71 -14.62
CA GLY A 324 0.14 -8.23 -14.81
C GLY A 324 -0.71 -8.27 -13.53
N ILE A 325 -0.08 -8.21 -12.35
CA ILE A 325 -0.74 -8.21 -11.04
C ILE A 325 -1.03 -6.78 -10.54
N GLY A 326 -0.17 -5.81 -10.86
CA GLY A 326 -0.24 -4.46 -10.28
C GLY A 326 -1.60 -3.79 -10.47
N LEU A 327 -2.17 -3.82 -11.67
CA LEU A 327 -3.46 -3.15 -11.93
C LEU A 327 -4.62 -3.87 -11.22
N SER A 328 -4.62 -5.20 -11.16
CA SER A 328 -5.62 -5.97 -10.42
C SER A 328 -5.54 -5.72 -8.91
N LEU A 329 -4.34 -5.58 -8.36
CA LEU A 329 -4.12 -5.22 -6.95
C LEU A 329 -4.60 -3.79 -6.67
N SER A 330 -4.26 -2.83 -7.55
CA SER A 330 -4.76 -1.45 -7.45
C SER A 330 -6.29 -1.39 -7.47
N HIS A 331 -6.94 -2.15 -8.35
CA HIS A 331 -8.41 -2.25 -8.40
C HIS A 331 -8.98 -2.76 -7.09
N LYS A 332 -8.39 -3.81 -6.50
CA LYS A 332 -8.80 -4.34 -5.20
C LYS A 332 -8.65 -3.33 -4.06
N TYR A 333 -7.55 -2.59 -4.03
CA TYR A 333 -7.36 -1.53 -3.03
C TYR A 333 -8.40 -0.40 -3.17
N ILE A 334 -8.75 -0.02 -4.41
CA ILE A 334 -9.78 0.96 -4.68
C ILE A 334 -11.15 0.47 -4.19
N ASP A 335 -11.50 -0.80 -4.47
CA ASP A 335 -12.74 -1.42 -3.96
C ASP A 335 -12.79 -1.43 -2.42
N MET A 336 -11.66 -1.72 -1.73
CA MET A 336 -11.57 -1.67 -0.26
C MET A 336 -11.79 -0.27 0.31
N MET A 337 -11.47 0.78 -0.45
CA MET A 337 -11.75 2.18 -0.09
C MET A 337 -13.15 2.65 -0.52
N HIS A 338 -14.03 1.73 -0.92
CA HIS A 338 -15.39 2.01 -1.39
C HIS A 338 -15.44 2.97 -2.60
N SER A 339 -14.43 2.89 -3.47
CA SER A 339 -14.29 3.68 -4.68
C SER A 339 -14.30 2.78 -5.93
N HIS A 340 -14.21 3.42 -7.11
CA HIS A 340 -14.20 2.73 -8.39
C HIS A 340 -13.08 3.24 -9.28
N LEU A 341 -12.36 2.31 -9.91
CA LEU A 341 -11.37 2.65 -10.92
C LEU A 341 -12.08 3.07 -12.21
N MET A 342 -11.84 4.29 -12.64
CA MET A 342 -12.29 4.82 -13.92
C MET A 342 -11.16 4.73 -14.94
N LEU A 343 -11.48 4.31 -16.15
CA LEU A 343 -10.53 4.19 -17.26
C LEU A 343 -11.13 4.84 -18.51
N ALA A 344 -10.43 5.83 -19.04
CA ALA A 344 -10.67 6.39 -20.36
C ALA A 344 -9.41 6.16 -21.20
N SER A 345 -9.52 5.43 -22.31
CA SER A 345 -8.37 5.11 -23.16
C SER A 345 -8.80 4.95 -24.61
N GLU A 346 -7.92 5.35 -25.52
CA GLU A 346 -8.06 5.16 -26.96
C GLU A 346 -6.73 4.65 -27.53
N SER A 347 -6.78 3.59 -28.32
CA SER A 347 -5.58 3.01 -28.91
C SER A 347 -4.82 4.03 -29.75
N GLY A 348 -3.52 4.18 -29.48
CA GLY A 348 -2.64 5.16 -30.11
C GLY A 348 -2.72 6.60 -29.58
N LYS A 349 -3.61 6.90 -28.63
CA LYS A 349 -3.73 8.25 -28.04
C LYS A 349 -3.37 8.32 -26.56
N GLY A 350 -3.27 7.17 -25.88
CA GLY A 350 -2.95 7.08 -24.48
C GLY A 350 -4.11 6.63 -23.59
N SER A 351 -3.90 6.71 -22.29
CA SER A 351 -4.86 6.27 -21.26
C SER A 351 -4.93 7.25 -20.11
N ARG A 352 -6.11 7.35 -19.49
CA ARG A 352 -6.33 8.02 -18.21
C ARG A 352 -6.94 7.02 -17.23
N PHE A 353 -6.26 6.75 -16.14
CA PHE A 353 -6.74 6.00 -14.99
C PHE A 353 -7.04 6.97 -13.86
N SER A 354 -8.22 6.89 -13.26
CA SER A 354 -8.54 7.72 -12.10
C SER A 354 -9.45 7.00 -11.10
N PHE A 355 -9.41 7.46 -9.85
CA PHE A 355 -10.30 7.03 -8.78
C PHE A 355 -10.51 8.17 -7.79
N ARG A 356 -11.60 8.13 -7.01
CA ARG A 356 -11.95 9.17 -6.06
C ARG A 356 -12.06 8.62 -4.66
N VAL A 357 -11.51 9.32 -3.69
CA VAL A 357 -11.59 8.95 -2.28
C VAL A 357 -12.08 10.13 -1.47
N THR A 358 -13.00 9.87 -0.56
CA THR A 358 -13.46 10.87 0.42
C THR A 358 -12.56 10.83 1.65
N HIS A 359 -12.03 11.99 2.02
CA HIS A 359 -11.16 12.19 3.18
C HIS A 359 -11.80 13.12 4.20
N GLN A 360 -11.57 12.86 5.47
CA GLN A 360 -11.90 13.80 6.53
C GLN A 360 -10.75 14.77 6.71
N VAL A 361 -11.04 16.07 6.67
CA VAL A 361 -10.08 17.16 6.90
C VAL A 361 -9.81 17.28 8.40
N ASN A 362 -8.55 17.35 8.78
CA ASN A 362 -8.13 17.60 10.17
C ASN A 362 -7.63 19.03 10.35
N GLU A 363 -6.68 19.48 9.52
CA GLU A 363 -6.20 20.86 9.47
C GLU A 363 -6.32 21.39 8.04
N SER A 364 -7.01 22.51 7.86
CA SER A 364 -7.20 23.17 6.55
C SER A 364 -6.05 24.11 6.23
N GLY A 365 -5.84 24.32 4.92
CA GLY A 365 -5.02 25.38 4.32
C GLY A 365 -3.52 25.37 4.67
N ILE A 366 -2.67 25.27 3.65
CA ILE A 366 -1.21 25.36 3.81
C ILE A 366 -0.69 26.69 3.28
N PHE A 367 -1.33 27.21 2.24
CA PHE A 367 -0.83 28.39 1.52
C PHE A 367 -1.69 29.62 1.76
N GLU A 368 -1.01 30.76 1.95
CA GLU A 368 -1.64 32.08 1.88
C GLU A 368 -1.59 32.56 0.43
N PHE A 369 -2.72 33.01 -0.07
CA PHE A 369 -2.87 33.51 -1.44
C PHE A 369 -2.87 35.04 -1.44
N VAL A 370 -2.07 35.66 -2.34
CA VAL A 370 -2.03 37.11 -2.48
C VAL A 370 -2.80 37.51 -3.71
N GLU A 371 -3.86 38.28 -3.52
CA GLU A 371 -4.71 38.78 -4.60
C GLU A 371 -4.03 39.92 -5.38
N GLY A 372 -4.36 40.04 -6.67
CA GLY A 372 -4.00 41.15 -7.50
C GLY A 372 -2.70 41.04 -8.28
N THR A 373 -1.94 39.93 -8.16
CA THR A 373 -0.72 39.68 -8.94
C THR A 373 -1.05 39.32 -10.39
N ARG A 374 -0.36 39.94 -11.37
CA ARG A 374 -0.48 39.61 -12.79
C ARG A 374 0.81 38.96 -13.29
N ALA A 375 0.69 37.75 -13.80
CA ALA A 375 1.81 36.99 -14.36
C ALA A 375 1.69 36.85 -15.88
N CYS A 376 2.79 37.07 -16.57
CA CYS A 376 2.93 36.73 -17.97
C CYS A 376 3.75 35.45 -18.11
N VAL A 377 3.32 34.51 -18.96
CA VAL A 377 4.09 33.32 -19.31
C VAL A 377 4.54 33.45 -20.75
N TYR A 378 5.85 33.59 -20.94
CA TYR A 378 6.45 33.69 -22.27
C TYR A 378 6.74 32.33 -22.85
N THR A 379 6.32 32.11 -24.10
CA THR A 379 6.67 30.92 -24.90
C THR A 379 7.10 31.31 -26.31
N GLN A 380 8.12 30.64 -26.82
CA GLN A 380 8.73 30.97 -28.11
C GLN A 380 7.88 30.54 -29.30
N ASP A 381 7.12 29.47 -29.19
CA ASP A 381 6.43 28.78 -30.28
C ASP A 381 4.93 29.10 -30.42
N HIS A 382 4.45 30.19 -29.87
CA HIS A 382 3.02 30.59 -29.85
C HIS A 382 2.07 29.55 -29.17
N ILE A 383 2.59 28.45 -28.65
CA ILE A 383 1.89 27.44 -27.87
C ILE A 383 2.71 27.20 -26.60
N LEU A 384 2.06 27.30 -25.45
CA LEU A 384 2.71 26.96 -24.19
C LEU A 384 3.23 25.53 -24.24
N SER A 385 4.45 25.30 -23.76
CA SER A 385 4.92 23.95 -23.49
C SER A 385 4.00 23.27 -22.50
N SER A 386 4.09 21.95 -22.38
CA SER A 386 3.31 21.22 -21.37
C SER A 386 3.62 21.74 -19.95
N GLN A 387 4.83 22.18 -19.68
CA GLN A 387 5.23 22.78 -18.40
C GLN A 387 4.67 24.19 -18.23
N GLY A 388 4.69 25.01 -19.28
CA GLY A 388 4.09 26.36 -19.25
C GLY A 388 2.58 26.31 -19.05
N ALA A 389 1.88 25.36 -19.68
CA ALA A 389 0.45 25.15 -19.47
C ALA A 389 0.14 24.68 -18.03
N LEU A 390 0.98 23.80 -17.47
CA LEU A 390 0.87 23.36 -16.08
C LEU A 390 1.11 24.53 -15.12
N LEU A 391 2.15 25.33 -15.37
CA LEU A 391 2.43 26.54 -14.58
C LEU A 391 1.24 27.50 -14.59
N GLN A 392 0.66 27.76 -15.77
CA GLN A 392 -0.50 28.63 -15.87
C GLN A 392 -1.65 28.11 -15.02
N LYS A 393 -1.94 26.81 -15.06
CA LYS A 393 -2.98 26.18 -14.25
C LYS A 393 -2.72 26.34 -12.75
N TYR A 394 -1.46 26.17 -12.31
CA TYR A 394 -1.09 26.43 -10.93
C TYR A 394 -1.26 27.90 -10.52
N LEU A 395 -0.83 28.84 -11.37
CA LEU A 395 -0.97 30.26 -11.09
C LEU A 395 -2.45 30.66 -10.94
N GLU A 396 -3.33 30.12 -11.79
CA GLU A 396 -4.79 30.29 -11.67
C GLU A 396 -5.31 29.74 -10.32
N MET A 397 -4.85 28.56 -9.90
CA MET A 397 -5.17 27.97 -8.58
C MET A 397 -4.64 28.84 -7.42
N PHE A 398 -3.53 29.58 -7.61
CA PHE A 398 -3.00 30.54 -6.65
C PHE A 398 -3.66 31.94 -6.77
N ASN A 399 -4.79 32.08 -7.48
CA ASN A 399 -5.48 33.35 -7.73
C ASN A 399 -4.62 34.42 -8.42
N VAL A 400 -3.58 34.00 -9.16
CA VAL A 400 -2.75 34.89 -9.98
C VAL A 400 -3.35 35.03 -11.36
N GLN A 401 -3.60 36.27 -11.82
CA GLN A 401 -4.08 36.52 -13.18
C GLN A 401 -2.97 36.21 -14.19
N THR A 402 -3.24 35.35 -15.16
CA THR A 402 -2.23 34.90 -16.12
C THR A 402 -2.53 35.35 -17.54
N SER A 403 -1.48 35.64 -18.30
CA SER A 403 -1.53 35.86 -19.75
C SER A 403 -0.36 35.21 -20.45
N ALA A 404 -0.61 34.54 -21.58
CA ALA A 404 0.44 34.00 -22.42
C ALA A 404 0.97 35.10 -23.38
N ILE A 405 2.26 35.22 -23.50
CA ILE A 405 2.91 36.17 -24.43
C ILE A 405 3.93 35.45 -25.32
N HIS A 406 4.05 35.91 -26.57
CA HIS A 406 4.90 35.28 -27.58
C HIS A 406 6.00 36.23 -28.09
N ASN A 407 6.00 37.47 -27.59
CA ASN A 407 7.00 38.46 -27.95
C ASN A 407 7.46 39.21 -26.70
N LEU A 408 8.75 39.20 -26.42
CA LEU A 408 9.36 39.87 -25.28
C LEU A 408 9.42 41.44 -25.47
N LEU A 409 9.08 41.93 -26.64
CA LEU A 409 8.93 43.38 -26.92
C LEU A 409 7.47 43.84 -26.83
N ASN A 410 6.57 43.03 -26.28
CA ASN A 410 5.15 43.32 -26.18
C ASN A 410 4.88 44.37 -25.11
N THR A 411 4.05 45.36 -25.44
CA THR A 411 3.60 46.41 -24.50
C THR A 411 2.82 45.82 -23.29
N GLN A 412 2.27 44.63 -23.41
CA GLN A 412 1.60 43.93 -22.31
C GLN A 412 2.53 43.63 -21.12
N LEU A 413 3.85 43.60 -21.33
CA LEU A 413 4.82 43.41 -20.23
C LEU A 413 4.80 44.56 -19.19
N HIS A 414 4.33 45.74 -19.55
CA HIS A 414 4.13 46.86 -18.61
C HIS A 414 3.01 46.59 -17.60
N GLU A 415 2.11 45.68 -17.91
CA GLU A 415 0.97 45.31 -17.04
C GLU A 415 1.25 44.08 -16.18
N CYS A 416 2.40 43.44 -16.35
CA CYS A 416 2.76 42.23 -15.61
C CYS A 416 3.69 42.57 -14.45
N ASP A 417 3.43 41.96 -13.31
CA ASP A 417 4.31 42.02 -12.14
C ASP A 417 5.43 40.98 -12.24
N VAL A 418 5.12 39.83 -12.85
CA VAL A 418 6.03 38.68 -13.00
C VAL A 418 6.03 38.16 -14.43
N LEU A 419 7.20 37.85 -14.95
CA LEU A 419 7.41 37.19 -16.24
C LEU A 419 8.02 35.80 -16.02
N PHE A 420 7.25 34.75 -16.28
CA PHE A 420 7.77 33.40 -16.35
C PHE A 420 8.25 33.08 -17.76
N LEU A 421 9.45 32.51 -17.86
CA LEU A 421 10.09 32.20 -19.13
C LEU A 421 10.04 30.68 -19.37
N ASP A 422 9.09 30.25 -20.22
CA ASP A 422 8.93 28.86 -20.65
C ASP A 422 9.76 28.62 -21.92
N THR A 423 11.08 28.63 -21.76
CA THR A 423 12.02 28.37 -22.84
C THR A 423 13.16 27.48 -22.34
N PRO A 424 13.59 26.48 -23.12
CA PRO A 424 14.67 25.58 -22.70
C PRO A 424 16.04 26.27 -22.56
N HIS A 425 16.25 27.40 -23.25
CA HIS A 425 17.50 28.15 -23.21
C HIS A 425 17.23 29.63 -23.27
N ILE A 426 17.55 30.36 -22.22
CA ILE A 426 17.58 31.80 -22.23
C ILE A 426 19.00 32.30 -21.94
N ALA A 427 19.48 33.24 -22.75
CA ALA A 427 20.79 33.83 -22.55
C ALA A 427 20.75 34.90 -21.44
N ALA A 428 21.76 34.92 -20.58
CA ALA A 428 21.90 35.94 -19.53
C ALA A 428 21.81 37.39 -20.11
N SER A 429 22.30 37.63 -21.34
CA SER A 429 22.20 38.91 -22.05
C SER A 429 20.75 39.31 -22.35
N GLN A 430 19.86 38.33 -22.62
CA GLN A 430 18.44 38.63 -22.87
C GLN A 430 17.73 39.03 -21.57
N ILE A 431 18.03 38.35 -20.47
CA ILE A 431 17.51 38.71 -19.14
C ILE A 431 17.97 40.13 -18.76
N GLN A 432 19.24 40.46 -19.02
CA GLN A 432 19.80 41.75 -18.71
C GLN A 432 19.16 42.88 -19.55
N ALA A 433 18.87 42.60 -20.83
CA ALA A 433 18.14 43.53 -21.70
C ALA A 433 16.71 43.76 -21.21
N LEU A 434 15.99 42.69 -20.83
CA LEU A 434 14.64 42.78 -20.26
C LEU A 434 14.62 43.62 -18.97
N LYS A 435 15.55 43.38 -18.05
CA LYS A 435 15.68 44.19 -16.81
C LYS A 435 15.96 45.64 -17.06
N SER A 436 16.76 45.95 -18.07
CA SER A 436 17.06 47.33 -18.45
C SER A 436 15.83 48.06 -19.01
N THR A 437 14.95 47.31 -19.73
CA THR A 437 13.74 47.87 -20.34
C THR A 437 12.58 47.91 -19.34
N TYR A 438 12.47 46.92 -18.46
CA TYR A 438 11.39 46.76 -17.47
C TYR A 438 11.99 46.58 -16.05
N PRO A 439 12.44 47.65 -15.37
CA PRO A 439 13.17 47.54 -14.10
C PRO A 439 12.38 46.91 -12.94
N ASN A 440 11.05 47.05 -12.95
CA ASN A 440 10.16 46.54 -11.89
C ASN A 440 9.66 45.13 -12.16
N LEU A 441 9.85 44.59 -13.38
CA LEU A 441 9.36 43.27 -13.75
C LEU A 441 10.22 42.18 -13.11
N GLN A 442 9.59 41.28 -12.35
CA GLN A 442 10.26 40.14 -11.81
C GLN A 442 10.37 39.05 -12.88
N ILE A 443 11.56 38.56 -13.16
CA ILE A 443 11.82 37.56 -14.20
C ILE A 443 12.11 36.22 -13.52
N VAL A 444 11.38 35.17 -13.92
CA VAL A 444 11.44 33.80 -13.34
C VAL A 444 11.55 32.76 -14.46
N PRO A 445 12.71 32.21 -14.75
CA PRO A 445 12.88 31.15 -15.71
C PRO A 445 12.40 29.82 -15.15
N ILE A 446 11.84 28.95 -16.03
CA ILE A 446 11.53 27.53 -15.74
C ILE A 446 12.75 26.71 -16.15
N MET A 447 13.38 26.03 -15.20
CA MET A 447 14.64 25.32 -15.43
C MET A 447 14.56 23.86 -14.99
N LYS A 448 15.25 22.97 -15.71
CA LYS A 448 15.51 21.60 -15.23
C LYS A 448 16.61 21.63 -14.17
N LEU A 449 16.58 20.72 -13.20
CA LEU A 449 17.56 20.63 -12.10
C LEU A 449 19.02 20.40 -12.55
N ASP A 450 19.26 20.03 -13.81
CA ASP A 450 20.55 19.52 -14.31
C ASP A 450 21.34 20.57 -15.17
N TYR A 451 21.12 21.83 -14.91
CA TYR A 451 21.69 22.93 -15.71
C TYR A 451 23.11 23.36 -15.28
N GLY A 452 24.06 22.54 -14.99
CA GLY A 452 25.49 22.83 -14.83
C GLY A 452 25.93 24.31 -14.69
N GLU A 453 27.19 24.66 -14.87
CA GLU A 453 27.78 26.01 -14.71
C GLU A 453 27.06 27.17 -15.46
N LYS A 454 26.20 26.87 -16.45
CA LYS A 454 25.40 27.91 -17.16
C LYS A 454 24.21 28.41 -16.35
N ALA A 455 23.76 27.68 -15.35
CA ALA A 455 22.68 28.10 -14.45
C ALA A 455 23.12 29.25 -13.54
N ASP A 456 24.36 29.23 -13.06
CA ASP A 456 24.87 30.22 -12.10
C ASP A 456 24.79 31.63 -12.65
N ALA A 457 25.16 31.83 -13.93
CA ALA A 457 25.09 33.14 -14.59
C ALA A 457 23.67 33.70 -14.76
N VAL A 458 22.65 32.83 -14.80
CA VAL A 458 21.23 33.22 -14.88
C VAL A 458 20.65 33.45 -13.50
N ILE A 459 20.99 32.61 -12.53
CA ILE A 459 20.49 32.68 -11.14
C ILE A 459 20.83 34.04 -10.50
N ASP A 460 22.04 34.56 -10.70
CA ASP A 460 22.44 35.86 -10.18
C ASP A 460 21.65 37.05 -10.78
N LEU A 461 21.05 36.86 -11.93
CA LEU A 461 20.29 37.86 -12.65
C LEU A 461 18.78 37.84 -12.39
N VAL A 462 18.23 36.83 -11.75
CA VAL A 462 16.77 36.67 -11.61
C VAL A 462 16.31 36.76 -10.16
N ALA A 463 15.02 37.00 -9.96
CA ALA A 463 14.45 37.10 -8.61
C ALA A 463 14.32 35.72 -7.97
N SER A 464 13.95 34.72 -8.77
CA SER A 464 13.75 33.32 -8.40
C SER A 464 13.78 32.45 -9.65
N ILE A 465 13.80 31.14 -9.46
CA ILE A 465 13.66 30.13 -10.51
C ILE A 465 12.55 29.16 -10.17
N VAL A 466 11.88 28.63 -11.17
CA VAL A 466 10.95 27.49 -11.03
C VAL A 466 11.62 26.25 -11.58
N THR A 467 11.79 25.24 -10.74
CA THR A 467 12.40 23.97 -11.14
C THR A 467 11.36 22.96 -11.62
N VAL A 468 11.74 22.13 -12.60
CA VAL A 468 10.91 21.02 -13.10
C VAL A 468 11.32 19.74 -12.35
N PRO A 469 10.33 18.95 -11.82
CA PRO A 469 8.87 19.15 -11.93
C PRO A 469 8.35 20.33 -11.11
N ILE A 470 7.36 21.04 -11.67
CA ILE A 470 6.72 22.17 -11.01
C ILE A 470 5.83 21.62 -9.88
N LEU A 471 6.09 22.07 -8.66
CA LEU A 471 5.38 21.62 -7.46
C LEU A 471 4.78 22.80 -6.70
N PRO A 472 3.62 22.64 -6.03
CA PRO A 472 2.94 23.71 -5.29
C PRO A 472 3.83 24.42 -4.27
N SER A 473 4.56 23.66 -3.43
CA SER A 473 5.43 24.25 -2.40
C SER A 473 6.58 25.05 -2.98
N SER A 474 7.18 24.59 -4.08
CA SER A 474 8.27 25.29 -4.76
C SER A 474 7.76 26.56 -5.43
N LEU A 475 6.62 26.49 -6.12
CA LEU A 475 6.00 27.64 -6.77
C LEU A 475 5.54 28.69 -5.74
N HIS A 476 4.92 28.27 -4.64
CA HIS A 476 4.52 29.19 -3.57
C HIS A 476 5.72 29.92 -2.96
N LYS A 477 6.84 29.24 -2.70
CA LYS A 477 8.08 29.89 -2.24
C LYS A 477 8.56 30.94 -3.24
N THR A 478 8.54 30.61 -4.53
CA THR A 478 8.90 31.56 -5.60
C THR A 478 7.99 32.79 -5.58
N LEU A 479 6.68 32.60 -5.49
CA LEU A 479 5.70 33.67 -5.40
C LEU A 479 5.87 34.50 -4.11
N ALA A 480 6.10 33.84 -2.98
CA ALA A 480 6.32 34.53 -1.70
C ALA A 480 7.55 35.45 -1.69
N VAL A 481 8.61 35.09 -2.42
CA VAL A 481 9.76 35.98 -2.59
C VAL A 481 9.40 37.16 -3.47
N ILE A 482 8.67 36.95 -4.56
CA ILE A 482 8.19 37.99 -5.46
C ILE A 482 7.32 39.00 -4.69
N TRP A 483 6.46 38.50 -3.82
CA TRP A 483 5.58 39.31 -2.96
C TRP A 483 6.30 39.97 -1.77
N ASN A 484 7.61 39.77 -1.62
CA ASN A 484 8.42 40.24 -0.48
C ASN A 484 7.92 39.75 0.90
N THR A 485 7.17 38.65 0.94
CA THR A 485 6.70 38.03 2.17
C THR A 485 7.74 37.09 2.78
N MET A 486 8.79 36.72 2.01
CA MET A 486 9.95 35.93 2.46
C MET A 486 11.29 36.54 2.03
N PRO A 487 12.38 36.44 2.85
CA PRO A 487 13.73 36.88 2.47
C PRO A 487 14.28 36.07 1.29
N LYS A 488 15.03 36.71 0.40
CA LYS A 488 15.67 36.08 -0.78
C LYS A 488 16.63 34.94 -0.46
N GLU A 489 17.12 34.85 0.75
CA GLU A 489 18.07 33.81 1.20
C GLU A 489 17.50 32.37 1.20
N TYR A 490 16.17 32.22 1.07
CA TYR A 490 15.50 30.91 1.07
C TYR A 490 15.50 30.18 -0.29
N ILE A 491 15.94 30.85 -1.39
CA ILE A 491 15.77 30.31 -2.76
C ILE A 491 17.04 29.69 -3.33
N SER A 492 18.20 30.11 -2.84
CA SER A 492 19.46 29.69 -3.43
C SER A 492 20.10 28.53 -2.73
N ARG A 493 19.43 27.42 -2.66
CA ARG A 493 20.06 26.09 -2.54
C ARG A 493 18.94 25.10 -2.54
N SER A 494 18.81 24.29 -3.61
CA SER A 494 18.44 22.88 -3.42
C SER A 494 19.09 22.43 -2.12
N PRO A 495 18.43 21.61 -1.28
CA PRO A 495 19.21 20.95 -0.28
C PRO A 495 20.27 20.15 -1.08
N GLU A 496 21.41 20.79 -1.35
CA GLU A 496 22.63 20.02 -1.35
C GLU A 496 22.48 19.20 -0.09
N VAL A 497 22.53 17.90 -0.24
CA VAL A 497 22.94 17.05 0.85
C VAL A 497 24.26 17.68 1.30
N GLN A 498 24.16 18.70 2.17
CA GLN A 498 25.32 19.16 2.89
C GLN A 498 25.77 17.92 3.60
N SER A 499 26.74 17.26 3.01
CA SER A 499 27.64 16.42 3.75
C SER A 499 28.19 17.33 4.84
N ILE A 500 27.50 17.41 5.96
CA ILE A 500 28.05 17.97 7.18
C ILE A 500 29.34 17.17 7.35
N PRO A 501 30.49 17.83 7.61
CA PRO A 501 31.68 17.09 7.96
C PRO A 501 31.26 16.22 9.13
N LEU A 502 31.05 14.92 8.84
CA LEU A 502 30.73 13.91 9.84
C LEU A 502 31.82 14.00 10.87
N GLN A 503 31.44 14.31 12.12
CA GLN A 503 32.40 14.35 13.21
C GLN A 503 33.14 13.01 13.18
N GLU A 504 34.45 13.08 12.96
CA GLU A 504 35.33 11.92 13.05
C GLU A 504 35.09 11.26 14.40
N ASN A 505 34.63 9.99 14.40
CA ASN A 505 34.43 9.07 15.52
C ASN A 505 33.01 8.70 15.93
N ILE A 506 31.98 8.80 15.07
CA ILE A 506 30.65 8.25 15.37
C ILE A 506 30.70 6.73 15.38
N LYS A 507 30.19 6.11 16.47
CA LYS A 507 30.21 4.68 16.68
C LYS A 507 28.81 4.09 16.60
N ILE A 508 28.63 3.13 15.68
CA ILE A 508 27.34 2.50 15.39
C ILE A 508 27.42 1.01 15.74
N LEU A 509 26.43 0.53 16.51
CA LEU A 509 26.22 -0.90 16.74
C LEU A 509 25.21 -1.42 15.72
N VAL A 510 25.53 -2.52 15.04
CA VAL A 510 24.66 -3.20 14.08
C VAL A 510 24.41 -4.62 14.56
N ALA A 511 23.13 -4.98 14.77
CA ALA A 511 22.70 -6.32 15.12
C ALA A 511 21.79 -6.86 13.99
N GLU A 512 22.22 -7.93 13.34
CA GLU A 512 21.55 -8.55 12.19
C GLU A 512 21.98 -10.02 12.13
N ASP A 513 21.03 -10.96 12.10
CA ASP A 513 21.33 -12.40 12.11
C ASP A 513 21.76 -12.94 10.74
N ASN A 514 21.33 -12.28 9.67
CA ASN A 514 21.75 -12.63 8.31
C ASN A 514 23.14 -12.05 8.01
N LEU A 515 24.13 -12.92 7.91
CA LEU A 515 25.53 -12.53 7.68
C LEU A 515 25.76 -11.69 6.43
N ILE A 516 24.91 -11.83 5.41
CA ILE A 516 24.99 -11.05 4.17
C ILE A 516 24.53 -9.63 4.41
N ASN A 517 23.37 -9.47 5.05
CA ASN A 517 22.83 -8.16 5.41
C ASN A 517 23.77 -7.45 6.40
N LEU A 518 24.27 -8.18 7.39
CA LEU A 518 25.24 -7.67 8.35
C LEU A 518 26.49 -7.11 7.64
N LYS A 519 27.04 -7.87 6.68
CA LYS A 519 28.22 -7.46 5.92
C LYS A 519 27.94 -6.28 5.00
N LEU A 520 26.76 -6.22 4.40
CA LEU A 520 26.30 -5.09 3.58
C LEU A 520 26.23 -3.81 4.42
N LEU A 521 25.53 -3.85 5.57
CA LEU A 521 25.41 -2.71 6.48
C LEU A 521 26.78 -2.25 6.98
N GLU A 522 27.61 -3.17 7.44
CA GLU A 522 28.98 -2.88 7.85
C GLU A 522 29.75 -2.16 6.75
N THR A 523 29.67 -2.66 5.50
CA THR A 523 30.39 -2.06 4.37
C THR A 523 29.88 -0.65 4.05
N ILE A 524 28.56 -0.44 3.99
CA ILE A 524 27.96 0.88 3.73
C ILE A 524 28.41 1.90 4.78
N LEU A 525 28.37 1.51 6.06
CA LEU A 525 28.72 2.41 7.17
C LEU A 525 30.23 2.71 7.23
N LEU A 526 31.08 1.72 6.98
CA LEU A 526 32.53 1.92 6.91
C LEU A 526 32.95 2.85 5.75
N GLN A 527 32.25 2.78 4.60
CA GLN A 527 32.46 3.72 3.48
C GLN A 527 32.13 5.18 3.86
N GLN A 528 31.31 5.41 4.87
CA GLN A 528 30.97 6.74 5.41
C GLN A 528 31.85 7.11 6.63
N HIS A 529 32.95 6.40 6.84
CA HIS A 529 33.89 6.63 7.94
C HIS A 529 33.33 6.46 9.36
N PHE A 530 32.20 5.74 9.52
CA PHE A 530 31.67 5.37 10.82
C PHE A 530 32.52 4.23 11.44
N ARG A 531 32.62 4.20 12.77
CA ARG A 531 33.10 3.03 13.50
C ARG A 531 31.96 2.07 13.73
N VAL A 532 32.08 0.84 13.25
CA VAL A 532 30.99 -0.15 13.27
C VAL A 532 31.41 -1.33 14.15
N ILE A 533 30.49 -1.73 15.04
CA ILE A 533 30.54 -3.04 15.69
C ILE A 533 29.34 -3.83 15.19
N ALA A 534 29.61 -4.95 14.53
CA ALA A 534 28.64 -5.81 13.92
C ALA A 534 28.48 -7.11 14.72
N VAL A 535 27.24 -7.49 15.05
CA VAL A 535 26.90 -8.70 15.82
C VAL A 535 25.71 -9.42 15.19
N ASP A 536 25.59 -10.73 15.41
CA ASP A 536 24.66 -11.61 14.72
C ASP A 536 23.40 -11.98 15.54
N ASN A 537 23.20 -11.38 16.73
CA ASN A 537 22.00 -11.59 17.55
C ASN A 537 21.85 -10.51 18.63
N GLY A 538 20.63 -10.42 19.20
CA GLY A 538 20.31 -9.43 20.22
C GLY A 538 21.10 -9.56 21.52
N GLN A 539 21.45 -10.78 21.95
CA GLN A 539 22.25 -10.98 23.17
C GLN A 539 23.65 -10.37 23.01
N LYS A 540 24.32 -10.63 21.89
CA LYS A 540 25.64 -10.03 21.61
C LYS A 540 25.55 -8.50 21.46
N ALA A 541 24.41 -7.98 20.98
CA ALA A 541 24.19 -6.54 20.90
C ALA A 541 24.14 -5.90 22.30
N VAL A 542 23.41 -6.50 23.23
CA VAL A 542 23.36 -6.05 24.63
C VAL A 542 24.74 -6.17 25.30
N ASP A 543 25.45 -7.29 25.07
CA ASP A 543 26.79 -7.52 25.62
C ASP A 543 27.81 -6.50 25.09
N ALA A 544 27.73 -6.12 23.80
CA ALA A 544 28.57 -5.08 23.21
C ALA A 544 28.21 -3.70 23.78
N TYR A 545 26.93 -3.41 23.91
CA TYR A 545 26.43 -2.13 24.45
C TYR A 545 26.82 -1.90 25.91
N LEU A 546 26.92 -2.97 26.71
CA LEU A 546 27.43 -2.91 28.10
C LEU A 546 28.90 -2.54 28.16
N LYS A 547 29.72 -3.03 27.22
CA LYS A 547 31.17 -2.87 27.23
C LYS A 547 31.65 -1.46 26.85
N GLU A 548 30.90 -0.79 25.95
CA GLU A 548 31.31 0.50 25.41
C GLU A 548 30.11 1.33 24.94
N PRO A 549 30.25 2.67 24.89
CA PRO A 549 29.18 3.57 24.43
C PRO A 549 29.08 3.56 22.91
N PHE A 550 27.83 3.75 22.41
CA PHE A 550 27.49 3.94 21.01
C PHE A 550 26.70 5.23 20.80
N ASP A 551 26.76 5.77 19.59
CA ASP A 551 26.01 6.95 19.22
C ASP A 551 24.67 6.61 18.58
N LEU A 552 24.56 5.41 17.97
CA LEU A 552 23.35 4.89 17.32
C LEU A 552 23.39 3.36 17.27
N VAL A 553 22.21 2.74 17.31
CA VAL A 553 22.06 1.28 17.17
C VAL A 553 21.12 0.99 16.00
N LEU A 554 21.54 0.11 15.09
CA LEU A 554 20.71 -0.54 14.08
C LEU A 554 20.38 -1.95 14.56
N MET A 555 19.10 -2.28 14.73
CA MET A 555 18.66 -3.50 15.39
C MET A 555 17.65 -4.26 14.53
N ASP A 556 18.02 -5.43 14.05
CA ASP A 556 17.03 -6.34 13.46
C ASP A 556 16.02 -6.80 14.50
N ILE A 557 14.77 -6.91 14.13
CA ILE A 557 13.69 -7.33 15.04
C ILE A 557 13.72 -8.85 15.22
N ASP A 558 13.80 -9.60 14.12
CA ASP A 558 13.65 -11.05 14.11
C ASP A 558 15.01 -11.74 14.13
N MET A 559 15.59 -11.93 15.32
CA MET A 559 16.87 -12.57 15.51
C MET A 559 16.77 -13.78 16.46
N PRO A 560 17.61 -14.82 16.27
CA PRO A 560 17.68 -15.96 17.17
C PRO A 560 18.28 -15.57 18.53
N ILE A 561 18.07 -16.40 19.56
CA ILE A 561 18.59 -16.26 20.93
C ILE A 561 17.91 -15.13 21.71
N MET A 562 17.93 -13.92 21.19
CA MET A 562 17.24 -12.74 21.72
C MET A 562 16.78 -11.87 20.54
N ASP A 563 15.48 -11.59 20.48
CA ASP A 563 14.89 -10.72 19.48
C ASP A 563 15.28 -9.23 19.71
N GLY A 564 15.13 -8.41 18.66
CA GLY A 564 15.52 -7.00 18.73
C GLY A 564 14.65 -6.17 19.66
N LEU A 565 13.39 -6.56 19.90
CA LEU A 565 12.50 -5.84 20.82
C LEU A 565 12.95 -6.04 22.27
N MET A 566 13.34 -7.25 22.63
CA MET A 566 13.90 -7.58 23.95
C MET A 566 15.26 -6.90 24.14
N ALA A 567 16.14 -6.97 23.14
CA ALA A 567 17.43 -6.29 23.16
C ALA A 567 17.30 -4.78 23.35
N ASN A 568 16.36 -4.11 22.65
CA ASN A 568 16.09 -2.69 22.80
C ASN A 568 15.65 -2.34 24.24
N ARG A 569 14.76 -3.13 24.86
CA ARG A 569 14.32 -2.90 26.25
C ARG A 569 15.51 -2.90 27.21
N LEU A 570 16.39 -3.90 27.08
CA LEU A 570 17.59 -3.99 27.92
C LEU A 570 18.56 -2.83 27.66
N ILE A 571 18.76 -2.40 26.43
CA ILE A 571 19.58 -1.23 26.07
C ILE A 571 19.02 0.04 26.73
N LYS A 572 17.69 0.27 26.63
CA LYS A 572 17.05 1.44 27.26
C LYS A 572 17.10 1.38 28.80
N GLU A 573 17.12 0.19 29.41
CA GLU A 573 17.34 0.03 30.86
C GLU A 573 18.79 0.36 31.24
N ILE A 574 19.77 -0.05 30.42
CA ILE A 574 21.19 0.28 30.61
C ILE A 574 21.38 1.80 30.53
N ASP A 575 20.79 2.46 29.52
CA ASP A 575 20.87 3.92 29.37
C ASP A 575 20.35 4.65 30.61
N LYS A 576 19.20 4.21 31.14
CA LYS A 576 18.60 4.79 32.37
C LYS A 576 19.47 4.55 33.60
N ARG A 577 20.03 3.35 33.73
CA ARG A 577 20.85 2.97 34.90
C ARG A 577 22.21 3.69 34.91
N ASP A 578 22.86 3.75 33.72
CA ASP A 578 24.23 4.25 33.59
C ASP A 578 24.30 5.74 33.22
N GLY A 579 23.14 6.40 33.00
CA GLY A 579 23.08 7.83 32.64
C GLY A 579 23.72 8.15 31.29
N ARG A 580 23.68 7.21 30.31
CA ARG A 580 24.37 7.35 29.01
C ARG A 580 23.75 8.39 28.07
N GLY A 581 22.62 9.00 28.46
CA GLY A 581 21.90 9.95 27.63
C GLY A 581 21.05 9.26 26.54
N PHE A 582 20.55 10.02 25.59
CA PHE A 582 19.70 9.48 24.53
C PHE A 582 20.55 8.86 23.43
N VAL A 583 20.43 7.54 23.24
CA VAL A 583 21.00 6.80 22.11
C VAL A 583 19.83 6.28 21.23
N PRO A 584 19.73 6.73 19.97
CA PRO A 584 18.68 6.27 19.08
C PRO A 584 18.87 4.80 18.68
N VAL A 585 17.78 4.03 18.74
CA VAL A 585 17.73 2.64 18.27
C VAL A 585 16.77 2.57 17.09
N ILE A 586 17.30 2.24 15.91
CA ILE A 586 16.56 2.15 14.65
C ILE A 586 16.32 0.67 14.35
N ALA A 587 15.06 0.28 14.22
CA ALA A 587 14.68 -1.08 13.87
C ALA A 587 14.95 -1.37 12.39
N LEU A 588 15.46 -2.56 12.10
CA LEU A 588 15.49 -3.16 10.76
C LEU A 588 14.37 -4.20 10.69
N THR A 589 13.43 -4.07 9.75
CA THR A 589 12.26 -4.96 9.69
C THR A 589 12.06 -5.54 8.31
N ALA A 590 11.72 -6.83 8.24
CA ALA A 590 11.35 -7.50 7.00
C ALA A 590 9.94 -7.11 6.51
N HIS A 591 9.10 -6.55 7.39
CA HIS A 591 7.73 -6.17 7.09
C HIS A 591 7.55 -4.67 7.36
N ALA A 592 7.20 -3.93 6.30
CA ALA A 592 6.70 -2.55 6.42
C ALA A 592 5.19 -2.53 6.70
N LEU A 593 4.60 -3.66 7.12
CA LEU A 593 3.16 -3.79 7.32
C LEU A 593 2.72 -3.14 8.63
N ILE A 594 1.59 -2.50 8.57
CA ILE A 594 0.95 -1.58 9.51
C ILE A 594 0.88 -2.07 10.98
N GLY A 595 0.81 -3.37 11.23
CA GLY A 595 0.82 -3.94 12.59
C GLY A 595 2.19 -3.91 13.27
N ASP A 596 3.29 -3.81 12.53
CA ASP A 596 4.64 -3.82 13.08
C ASP A 596 5.07 -2.43 13.55
N ARG A 597 4.60 -1.35 12.92
CA ARG A 597 4.89 0.02 13.38
C ARG A 597 4.37 0.28 14.80
N GLU A 598 3.16 -0.17 15.11
CA GLU A 598 2.59 -0.02 16.46
C GLU A 598 3.37 -0.84 17.48
N ARG A 599 3.80 -2.05 17.14
CA ARG A 599 4.65 -2.91 17.98
C ARG A 599 6.04 -2.30 18.20
N ILE A 600 6.64 -1.71 17.16
CA ILE A 600 7.95 -1.05 17.19
C ILE A 600 7.90 0.19 18.08
N VAL A 601 6.89 1.05 17.91
CA VAL A 601 6.70 2.25 18.73
C VAL A 601 6.37 1.87 20.19
N ALA A 602 5.50 0.88 20.41
CA ALA A 602 5.17 0.37 21.74
C ALA A 602 6.37 -0.27 22.45
N ALA A 603 7.32 -0.81 21.69
CA ALA A 603 8.57 -1.36 22.21
C ALA A 603 9.66 -0.29 22.48
N GLY A 604 9.37 1.00 22.22
CA GLY A 604 10.27 2.12 22.52
C GLY A 604 11.44 2.27 21.53
N LEU A 605 11.34 1.74 20.31
CA LEU A 605 12.27 1.99 19.22
C LEU A 605 12.03 3.39 18.63
N ASP A 606 13.10 4.06 18.21
CA ASP A 606 13.04 5.47 17.81
C ASP A 606 12.66 5.64 16.33
N ALA A 607 13.01 4.66 15.47
CA ALA A 607 12.66 4.60 14.05
C ALA A 607 12.65 3.17 13.54
N HIS A 608 12.22 3.00 12.28
CA HIS A 608 12.34 1.73 11.57
C HIS A 608 12.77 1.93 10.13
N LEU A 609 13.45 0.93 9.58
CA LEU A 609 13.87 0.82 8.18
C LEU A 609 13.39 -0.52 7.65
N ALA A 610 12.68 -0.49 6.53
CA ALA A 610 12.23 -1.72 5.88
C ALA A 610 13.37 -2.37 5.10
N LYS A 611 13.47 -3.69 5.17
CA LYS A 611 14.33 -4.49 4.30
C LYS A 611 13.60 -4.77 2.97
N PRO A 612 14.26 -4.65 1.78
CA PRO A 612 15.68 -4.41 1.59
C PRO A 612 16.08 -2.96 1.89
N ILE A 613 17.25 -2.80 2.51
CA ILE A 613 17.73 -1.50 3.00
C ILE A 613 18.25 -0.66 1.82
N ASP A 614 17.58 0.45 1.54
CA ASP A 614 18.08 1.46 0.62
C ASP A 614 19.23 2.26 1.25
N LYS A 615 20.38 2.34 0.56
CA LYS A 615 21.58 3.01 1.06
C LYS A 615 21.34 4.49 1.39
N ASN A 616 20.65 5.21 0.51
CA ASN A 616 20.45 6.65 0.68
C ASN A 616 19.48 6.93 1.83
N PHE A 617 18.39 6.15 1.91
CA PHE A 617 17.42 6.27 2.98
C PHE A 617 18.00 5.87 4.35
N LEU A 618 18.85 4.84 4.41
CA LEU A 618 19.61 4.48 5.60
C LEU A 618 20.47 5.64 6.10
N LEU A 619 21.28 6.23 5.23
CA LEU A 619 22.19 7.33 5.58
C LEU A 619 21.44 8.59 6.01
N GLN A 620 20.35 8.96 5.34
CA GLN A 620 19.49 10.07 5.73
C GLN A 620 18.85 9.85 7.11
N THR A 621 18.40 8.63 7.37
CA THR A 621 17.80 8.28 8.67
C THR A 621 18.84 8.35 9.79
N ILE A 622 20.03 7.82 9.58
CA ILE A 622 21.14 7.90 10.54
C ILE A 622 21.48 9.38 10.84
N ASP A 623 21.68 10.22 9.82
CA ASP A 623 21.99 11.63 9.99
C ASP A 623 20.91 12.37 10.80
N ARG A 624 19.64 12.13 10.47
CA ARG A 624 18.50 12.72 11.19
C ARG A 624 18.51 12.36 12.69
N TYR A 625 18.71 11.09 13.02
CA TYR A 625 18.63 10.64 14.41
C TYR A 625 19.88 10.98 15.22
N LEU A 626 21.06 11.08 14.58
CA LEU A 626 22.24 11.63 15.22
C LEU A 626 22.07 13.11 15.60
N LYS A 627 21.46 13.93 14.73
CA LYS A 627 21.12 15.33 15.04
C LYS A 627 20.15 15.45 16.21
N ILE A 628 19.11 14.61 16.23
CA ILE A 628 18.16 14.56 17.35
C ILE A 628 18.87 14.16 18.65
N ALA A 629 19.78 13.21 18.60
CA ALA A 629 20.55 12.79 19.77
C ALA A 629 21.43 13.92 20.31
N GLN A 630 22.12 14.65 19.43
CA GLN A 630 22.94 15.80 19.81
C GLN A 630 22.10 16.91 20.46
N GLN A 631 20.96 17.27 19.88
CA GLN A 631 20.05 18.27 20.46
C GLN A 631 19.53 17.87 21.84
N LYS A 632 19.16 16.61 22.00
CA LYS A 632 18.68 16.09 23.31
C LYS A 632 19.80 16.07 24.37
N ARG A 633 21.05 15.76 23.99
CA ARG A 633 22.23 15.81 24.88
C ARG A 633 22.57 17.26 25.28
N GLN A 634 22.35 18.25 24.41
CA GLN A 634 22.58 19.68 24.71
C GLN A 634 21.51 20.27 25.63
N ASN A 635 20.24 19.83 25.48
CA ASN A 635 19.11 20.35 26.26
C ASN A 635 18.96 19.68 27.64
N ASN A 636 19.63 18.56 27.90
CA ASN A 636 19.70 17.86 29.18
C ASN A 636 21.19 17.51 29.47
N PRO A 637 22.00 18.47 29.87
CA PRO A 637 23.34 18.14 30.37
C PRO A 637 23.18 17.37 31.66
N VAL A 638 23.70 16.10 31.69
CA VAL A 638 23.80 15.26 32.89
C VAL A 638 24.67 15.93 33.97
#